data_ee0731aff0473aa0f141944ae82be35e
#
_entry.id   ee0731aff0473aa0f141944ae82be35e
#
_cell.length_a   1.000
_cell.length_b   1.000
_cell.length_c   1.000
_cell.angle_alpha   90.00
_cell.angle_beta   90.00
_cell.angle_gamma   90.00
#
_symmetry.space_group_name_H-M   'P 1'
#
loop_
_entity.id
_entity.type
_entity.pdbx_description
1 polymer ?
#
loop_
_entity_poly.entity_id
_entity_poly.type
_entity_poly.pdbx_seq_one_letter_code
_entity_poly.pdbx_strand_id
1 'polypeptide(L)'
;MSMAVKSAESALKNANISAEEIDFIIVSTISSNVILPCAACEVQKEIGAVNAVCFDLNAACSGFLFAYNTARAYIASGIYRTGIVIGAECLSNLIDWKDRGTCILFGDGAGAVVVKAKEGTQPSIITHSDGEKGKALTCEQNDFI
;
A
#
# COMPACT_ATOMS: atom_id res chain seq x y z
N MET A 1 6.65 2.27 -9.29
CA MET A 1 5.90 3.52 -9.07
C MET A 1 4.76 3.71 -10.08
N SER A 2 4.96 3.63 -11.39
CA SER A 2 3.88 3.83 -12.39
C SER A 2 2.63 2.95 -12.20
N MET A 3 2.79 1.72 -11.69
CA MET A 3 1.65 0.83 -11.40
C MET A 3 0.79 1.35 -10.23
N ALA A 4 1.42 1.83 -9.15
CA ALA A 4 0.71 2.41 -8.01
C ALA A 4 -0.10 3.64 -8.41
N VAL A 5 0.50 4.54 -9.21
CA VAL A 5 -0.18 5.73 -9.76
C VAL A 5 -1.40 5.32 -10.60
N LYS A 6 -1.23 4.43 -11.57
CA LYS A 6 -2.33 3.96 -12.42
C LYS A 6 -3.45 3.28 -11.64
N SER A 7 -3.11 2.51 -10.59
CA SER A 7 -4.12 1.89 -9.73
C SER A 7 -4.90 2.93 -8.92
N ALA A 8 -4.22 3.98 -8.40
CA ALA A 8 -4.87 5.08 -7.70
C ALA A 8 -5.80 5.89 -8.63
N GLU A 9 -5.35 6.25 -9.83
CA GLU A 9 -6.17 6.92 -10.84
C GLU A 9 -7.42 6.11 -11.19
N SER A 10 -7.24 4.79 -11.37
CA SER A 10 -8.36 3.89 -11.64
C SER A 10 -9.34 3.83 -10.48
N ALA A 11 -8.85 3.78 -9.24
CA ALA A 11 -9.67 3.76 -8.03
C ALA A 11 -10.47 5.07 -7.87
N LEU A 12 -9.85 6.24 -8.10
CA LEU A 12 -10.51 7.55 -8.09
C LEU A 12 -11.63 7.61 -9.13
N LYS A 13 -11.32 7.20 -10.36
CA LYS A 13 -12.31 7.16 -11.46
C LYS A 13 -13.50 6.26 -11.12
N ASN A 14 -13.25 5.05 -10.60
CA ASN A 14 -14.29 4.10 -10.25
C ASN A 14 -15.16 4.59 -9.08
N ALA A 15 -14.56 5.32 -8.14
CA ALA A 15 -15.26 5.90 -7.00
C ALA A 15 -15.99 7.21 -7.34
N ASN A 16 -15.70 7.81 -8.50
CA ASN A 16 -16.15 9.13 -8.91
C ASN A 16 -15.82 10.20 -7.86
N ILE A 17 -14.55 10.21 -7.42
CA ILE A 17 -14.00 11.13 -6.41
C ILE A 17 -12.81 11.85 -7.02
N SER A 18 -12.70 13.16 -6.77
CA SER A 18 -11.56 13.95 -7.21
C SER A 18 -10.36 13.74 -6.26
N ALA A 19 -9.15 13.97 -6.79
CA ALA A 19 -7.94 13.80 -6.00
C ALA A 19 -7.84 14.78 -4.83
N GLU A 20 -8.40 15.97 -4.97
CA GLU A 20 -8.43 17.01 -3.93
C GLU A 20 -9.32 16.63 -2.74
N GLU A 21 -10.25 15.68 -2.91
CA GLU A 21 -11.10 15.16 -1.81
C GLU A 21 -10.38 14.13 -0.94
N ILE A 22 -9.15 13.75 -1.27
CA ILE A 22 -8.40 12.71 -0.56
C ILE A 22 -7.66 13.34 0.62
N ASP A 23 -7.95 12.83 1.82
CA ASP A 23 -7.34 13.28 3.07
C ASP A 23 -6.05 12.50 3.38
N PHE A 24 -5.93 11.24 2.92
CA PHE A 24 -4.73 10.44 3.16
C PHE A 24 -4.50 9.39 2.07
N ILE A 25 -3.23 9.04 1.90
CA ILE A 25 -2.76 7.96 1.02
C ILE A 25 -1.85 7.04 1.82
N ILE A 26 -2.16 5.75 1.83
CA ILE A 26 -1.32 4.70 2.42
C ILE A 26 -0.90 3.75 1.30
N VAL A 27 0.40 3.62 1.08
CA VAL A 27 0.96 2.61 0.18
C VAL A 27 1.56 1.48 1.00
N SER A 28 1.06 0.27 0.79
CA SER A 28 1.68 -0.94 1.32
C SER A 28 2.67 -1.47 0.29
N THR A 29 3.95 -1.50 0.67
CA THR A 29 5.03 -1.99 -0.19
C THR A 29 6.26 -2.40 0.64
N ILE A 30 7.01 -3.39 0.13
CA ILE A 30 8.36 -3.74 0.59
C ILE A 30 9.41 -3.51 -0.50
N SER A 31 8.98 -3.15 -1.70
CA SER A 31 9.80 -3.10 -2.92
C SER A 31 9.85 -1.71 -3.55
N SER A 32 9.72 -0.66 -2.73
CA SER A 32 9.90 0.71 -3.22
C SER A 32 11.31 0.90 -3.75
N ASN A 33 11.43 1.51 -4.93
CA ASN A 33 12.74 1.80 -5.54
C ASN A 33 13.49 2.92 -4.83
N VAL A 34 12.80 3.69 -4.00
CA VAL A 34 13.35 4.86 -3.27
C VAL A 34 12.94 4.76 -1.81
N ILE A 35 13.89 5.06 -0.92
CA ILE A 35 13.60 5.12 0.52
C ILE A 35 12.94 6.47 0.86
N LEU A 36 13.42 7.55 0.25
CA LEU A 36 12.92 8.91 0.42
C LEU A 36 12.85 9.64 -0.92
N PRO A 37 11.72 10.31 -1.22
CA PRO A 37 10.47 10.32 -0.45
C PRO A 37 9.78 8.96 -0.45
N CYS A 38 8.79 8.75 0.45
CA CYS A 38 8.01 7.52 0.46
C CYS A 38 7.14 7.38 -0.81
N ALA A 39 6.78 6.15 -1.17
CA ALA A 39 6.01 5.87 -2.38
C ALA A 39 4.65 6.58 -2.40
N ALA A 40 4.01 6.72 -1.24
CA ALA A 40 2.75 7.44 -1.10
C ALA A 40 2.87 8.92 -1.47
N CYS A 41 3.99 9.58 -1.14
CA CYS A 41 4.23 10.98 -1.54
C CYS A 41 4.43 11.12 -3.05
N GLU A 42 5.07 10.16 -3.70
CA GLU A 42 5.21 10.17 -5.15
C GLU A 42 3.86 9.98 -5.85
N VAL A 43 3.03 9.04 -5.34
CA VAL A 43 1.66 8.86 -5.85
C VAL A 43 0.84 10.14 -5.67
N GLN A 44 0.90 10.76 -4.48
CA GLN A 44 0.21 12.01 -4.17
C GLN A 44 0.49 13.08 -5.23
N LYS A 45 1.76 13.29 -5.51
CA LYS A 45 2.23 14.29 -6.50
C LYS A 45 1.66 14.00 -7.88
N GLU A 46 1.76 12.75 -8.34
CA GLU A 46 1.37 12.37 -9.71
C GLU A 46 -0.15 12.44 -9.92
N ILE A 47 -0.96 12.08 -8.91
CA ILE A 47 -2.43 12.15 -9.03
C ILE A 47 -3.02 13.52 -8.62
N GLY A 48 -2.20 14.43 -8.10
CA GLY A 48 -2.64 15.77 -7.68
C GLY A 48 -3.43 15.82 -6.38
N ALA A 49 -3.25 14.85 -5.47
CA ALA A 49 -3.96 14.81 -4.18
C ALA A 49 -3.32 15.74 -3.14
N VAL A 50 -3.34 17.04 -3.43
CA VAL A 50 -2.59 18.09 -2.71
C VAL A 50 -2.94 18.20 -1.22
N ASN A 51 -4.10 17.73 -0.79
CA ASN A 51 -4.57 17.80 0.59
C ASN A 51 -4.21 16.55 1.41
N ALA A 52 -3.73 15.50 0.76
CA ALA A 52 -3.53 14.21 1.40
C ALA A 52 -2.26 14.16 2.26
N VAL A 53 -2.35 13.55 3.44
CA VAL A 53 -1.18 13.08 4.17
C VAL A 53 -0.76 11.72 3.64
N CYS A 54 0.54 11.44 3.60
CA CYS A 54 1.09 10.31 2.89
C CYS A 54 2.11 9.54 3.72
N PHE A 55 2.01 8.23 3.72
CA PHE A 55 3.03 7.35 4.29
C PHE A 55 2.97 5.95 3.69
N ASP A 56 4.09 5.24 3.76
CA ASP A 56 4.18 3.83 3.39
C ASP A 56 4.01 2.95 4.63
N LEU A 57 3.46 1.75 4.42
CA LEU A 57 3.30 0.73 5.44
C LEU A 57 3.95 -0.57 4.96
N ASN A 58 4.79 -1.15 5.80
CA ASN A 58 5.40 -2.44 5.55
C ASN A 58 4.83 -3.50 6.48
N ALA A 59 4.06 -4.43 5.93
CA ALA A 59 3.65 -5.67 6.57
C ALA A 59 3.60 -6.81 5.53
N ALA A 60 4.52 -6.76 4.56
CA ALA A 60 4.69 -7.74 3.49
C ALA A 60 3.35 -8.13 2.84
N CYS A 61 3.11 -9.44 2.62
CA CYS A 61 1.92 -9.96 1.94
C CYS A 61 0.59 -9.57 2.62
N SER A 62 0.59 -9.29 3.92
CA SER A 62 -0.59 -8.82 4.67
C SER A 62 -0.73 -7.30 4.67
N GLY A 63 0.20 -6.58 4.06
CA GLY A 63 0.33 -5.12 4.15
C GLY A 63 -0.91 -4.37 3.70
N PHE A 64 -1.55 -4.80 2.60
CA PHE A 64 -2.79 -4.16 2.14
C PHE A 64 -3.91 -4.24 3.18
N LEU A 65 -4.07 -5.38 3.86
CA LEU A 65 -5.10 -5.53 4.90
C LEU A 65 -4.79 -4.68 6.14
N PHE A 66 -3.51 -4.56 6.54
CA PHE A 66 -3.10 -3.66 7.63
C PHE A 66 -3.29 -2.19 7.25
N ALA A 67 -2.95 -1.81 6.03
CA ALA A 67 -3.19 -0.45 5.51
C ALA A 67 -4.69 -0.11 5.47
N TYR A 68 -5.52 -1.06 5.01
CA TYR A 68 -6.97 -0.92 5.02
C TYR A 68 -7.53 -0.79 6.46
N ASN A 69 -7.03 -1.57 7.40
CA ASN A 69 -7.44 -1.47 8.81
C ASN A 69 -7.03 -0.13 9.42
N THR A 70 -5.84 0.38 9.09
CA THR A 70 -5.38 1.71 9.49
C THR A 70 -6.29 2.80 8.92
N ALA A 71 -6.62 2.72 7.65
CA ALA A 71 -7.55 3.64 7.00
C ALA A 71 -8.94 3.64 7.67
N ARG A 72 -9.45 2.46 8.02
CA ARG A 72 -10.71 2.33 8.77
C ARG A 72 -10.63 2.97 10.15
N ALA A 73 -9.52 2.79 10.86
CA ALA A 73 -9.30 3.42 12.18
C ALA A 73 -9.30 4.95 12.07
N TYR A 74 -8.66 5.52 11.06
CA TYR A 74 -8.68 6.95 10.79
C TYR A 74 -10.10 7.48 10.52
N ILE A 75 -10.87 6.76 9.71
CA ILE A 75 -12.24 7.14 9.41
C ILE A 75 -13.13 6.99 10.65
N ALA A 76 -13.01 5.88 11.38
CA ALA A 76 -13.81 5.62 12.58
C ALA A 76 -13.53 6.63 13.72
N SER A 77 -12.28 7.10 13.84
CA SER A 77 -11.90 8.13 14.82
C SER A 77 -12.31 9.54 14.40
N GLY A 78 -12.77 9.75 13.18
CA GLY A 78 -13.14 11.05 12.63
C GLY A 78 -11.96 11.96 12.26
N ILE A 79 -10.70 11.44 12.31
CA ILE A 79 -9.51 12.22 11.93
C ILE A 79 -9.56 12.57 10.44
N TYR A 80 -9.94 11.59 9.60
CA TYR A 80 -10.06 11.75 8.16
C TYR A 80 -11.39 11.14 7.67
N ARG A 81 -11.82 11.54 6.48
CA ARG A 81 -13.11 11.11 5.89
C ARG A 81 -12.94 10.27 4.63
N THR A 82 -11.90 10.54 3.85
CA THR A 82 -11.68 9.91 2.53
C THR A 82 -10.21 9.62 2.34
N GLY A 83 -9.87 8.42 1.89
CA GLY A 83 -8.48 8.06 1.63
C GLY A 83 -8.32 7.05 0.53
N ILE A 84 -7.08 6.86 0.11
CA ILE A 84 -6.68 5.80 -0.83
C ILE A 84 -5.76 4.83 -0.12
N VAL A 85 -6.06 3.54 -0.25
CA VAL A 85 -5.19 2.44 0.17
C VAL A 85 -4.69 1.73 -1.08
N ILE A 86 -3.38 1.59 -1.18
CA ILE A 86 -2.69 1.01 -2.33
C ILE A 86 -1.81 -0.13 -1.86
N GLY A 87 -1.90 -1.30 -2.50
CA GLY A 87 -0.88 -2.32 -2.45
C GLY A 87 -0.08 -2.27 -3.75
N ALA A 88 1.23 -2.14 -3.68
CA ALA A 88 2.07 -2.06 -4.87
C ALA A 88 3.42 -2.73 -4.62
N GLU A 89 3.78 -3.65 -5.51
CA GLU A 89 5.04 -4.39 -5.41
C GLU A 89 5.73 -4.49 -6.78
N CYS A 90 7.07 -4.34 -6.75
CA CYS A 90 7.98 -4.65 -7.83
C CYS A 90 8.95 -5.74 -7.34
N LEU A 91 8.43 -6.92 -7.06
CA LEU A 91 9.21 -8.02 -6.50
C LEU A 91 10.28 -8.54 -7.47
N SER A 92 10.12 -8.27 -8.77
CA SER A 92 11.14 -8.55 -9.79
C SER A 92 12.51 -7.92 -9.49
N ASN A 93 12.55 -6.85 -8.68
CA ASN A 93 13.78 -6.19 -8.26
C ASN A 93 14.46 -6.87 -7.06
N LEU A 94 13.75 -7.74 -6.34
CA LEU A 94 14.22 -8.39 -5.12
C LEU A 94 14.53 -9.88 -5.33
N ILE A 95 14.16 -10.45 -6.47
CA ILE A 95 14.25 -11.87 -6.77
C ILE A 95 15.63 -12.22 -7.31
N ASP A 96 16.23 -13.29 -6.81
CA ASP A 96 17.33 -13.95 -7.54
C ASP A 96 16.75 -14.74 -8.71
N TRP A 97 16.94 -14.22 -9.92
CA TRP A 97 16.47 -14.84 -11.17
C TRP A 97 17.12 -16.20 -11.47
N LYS A 98 18.19 -16.58 -10.77
CA LYS A 98 18.83 -17.90 -10.90
C LYS A 98 18.19 -18.93 -9.98
N ASP A 99 17.53 -18.50 -8.91
CA ASP A 99 16.78 -19.38 -8.01
C ASP A 99 15.40 -19.70 -8.62
N ARG A 100 15.30 -20.84 -9.28
CA ARG A 100 14.05 -21.30 -9.91
C ARG A 100 12.97 -21.68 -8.90
N GLY A 101 13.31 -21.85 -7.63
CA GLY A 101 12.35 -22.13 -6.56
C GLY A 101 11.50 -20.91 -6.20
N THR A 102 12.06 -19.73 -6.31
CA THR A 102 11.41 -18.47 -5.91
C THR A 102 11.03 -17.58 -7.10
N CYS A 103 11.84 -17.52 -8.16
CA CYS A 103 11.63 -16.56 -9.25
C CYS A 103 10.31 -16.76 -10.01
N ILE A 104 9.73 -17.96 -9.97
CA ILE A 104 8.44 -18.27 -10.62
C ILE A 104 7.23 -17.93 -9.76
N LEU A 105 7.43 -17.62 -8.46
CA LEU A 105 6.34 -17.42 -7.51
C LEU A 105 5.95 -15.94 -7.35
N PHE A 106 6.88 -15.03 -7.65
CA PHE A 106 6.72 -13.61 -7.37
C PHE A 106 6.68 -12.79 -8.65
N GLY A 107 5.96 -11.67 -8.61
CA GLY A 107 5.83 -10.77 -9.75
C GLY A 107 5.51 -9.34 -9.31
N ASP A 108 5.28 -8.49 -10.29
CA ASP A 108 4.99 -7.09 -10.08
C ASP A 108 3.50 -6.82 -10.24
N GLY A 109 2.97 -5.95 -9.41
CA GLY A 109 1.57 -5.57 -9.49
C GLY A 109 1.19 -4.46 -8.54
N ALA A 110 0.06 -3.81 -8.81
CA ALA A 110 -0.55 -2.85 -7.89
C ALA A 110 -2.06 -2.88 -7.99
N GLY A 111 -2.70 -2.61 -6.85
CA GLY A 111 -4.14 -2.42 -6.74
C GLY A 111 -4.45 -1.32 -5.72
N ALA A 112 -5.55 -0.60 -5.91
CA ALA A 112 -5.96 0.48 -5.02
C ALA A 112 -7.45 0.49 -4.77
N VAL A 113 -7.84 0.98 -3.59
CA VAL A 113 -9.23 1.26 -3.24
C VAL A 113 -9.35 2.65 -2.65
N VAL A 114 -10.45 3.34 -2.96
CA VAL A 114 -10.89 4.51 -2.22
C VAL A 114 -11.74 4.06 -1.05
N VAL A 115 -11.44 4.57 0.14
CA VAL A 115 -12.21 4.37 1.36
C VAL A 115 -12.82 5.69 1.79
N LYS A 116 -14.11 5.68 2.15
CA LYS A 116 -14.84 6.91 2.54
C LYS A 116 -15.72 6.63 3.75
N ALA A 117 -15.84 7.63 4.62
CA ALA A 117 -16.74 7.59 5.76
C ALA A 117 -18.18 7.35 5.32
N LYS A 118 -18.80 6.31 5.86
CA LYS A 118 -20.21 5.97 5.63
C LYS A 118 -20.80 5.41 6.93
N GLU A 119 -22.03 5.77 7.23
CA GLU A 119 -22.76 5.15 8.33
C GLU A 119 -23.06 3.68 8.01
N GLY A 120 -22.97 2.84 9.01
CA GLY A 120 -23.26 1.41 8.89
C GLY A 120 -22.42 0.54 9.83
N THR A 121 -22.68 -0.77 9.73
CA THR A 121 -21.97 -1.77 10.53
C THR A 121 -20.52 -1.89 10.06
N GLN A 122 -19.59 -1.81 11.00
CA GLN A 122 -18.16 -2.05 10.73
C GLN A 122 -17.89 -3.55 10.69
N PRO A 123 -17.17 -4.07 9.68
CA PRO A 123 -16.75 -5.46 9.70
C PRO A 123 -15.76 -5.70 10.85
N SER A 124 -15.84 -6.88 11.47
CA SER A 124 -14.88 -7.30 12.49
C SER A 124 -13.50 -7.54 11.85
N ILE A 125 -12.45 -7.24 12.63
CA ILE A 125 -11.06 -7.45 12.23
C ILE A 125 -10.46 -8.48 13.17
N ILE A 126 -9.82 -9.50 12.60
CA ILE A 126 -9.02 -10.47 13.34
C ILE A 126 -7.63 -10.50 12.71
N THR A 127 -6.63 -10.16 13.50
CA THR A 127 -5.23 -10.14 13.06
C THR A 127 -4.35 -10.85 14.09
N HIS A 128 -3.37 -11.61 13.60
CA HIS A 128 -2.38 -12.29 14.42
C HIS A 128 -1.00 -12.16 13.79
N SER A 129 0.03 -12.22 14.62
CA SER A 129 1.42 -12.26 14.18
C SER A 129 2.17 -13.32 14.99
N ASP A 130 3.09 -14.03 14.34
CA ASP A 130 3.92 -15.04 14.95
C ASP A 130 5.40 -14.77 14.56
N GLY A 131 6.10 -14.01 15.39
CA GLY A 131 7.48 -13.61 15.15
C GLY A 131 8.48 -14.77 15.20
N GLU A 132 8.12 -15.91 15.84
CA GLU A 132 9.00 -17.09 15.90
C GLU A 132 9.16 -17.76 14.52
N LYS A 133 8.17 -17.56 13.64
CA LYS A 133 8.19 -18.10 12.26
C LYS A 133 8.89 -17.20 11.24
N GLY A 134 9.55 -16.14 11.68
CA GLY A 134 10.21 -15.16 10.79
C GLY A 134 11.20 -15.78 9.78
N LYS A 135 11.78 -16.94 10.09
CA LYS A 135 12.71 -17.65 9.19
C LYS A 135 12.03 -18.43 8.04
N ALA A 136 10.70 -18.50 8.01
CA ALA A 136 9.98 -19.25 6.98
C ALA A 136 10.09 -18.60 5.58
N LEU A 137 10.21 -17.27 5.54
CA LEU A 137 10.45 -16.50 4.32
C LEU A 137 11.24 -15.25 4.68
N THR A 138 12.44 -15.12 4.14
CA THR A 138 13.32 -13.98 4.39
C THR A 138 13.73 -13.33 3.08
N CYS A 139 13.87 -12.02 3.10
CA CYS A 139 14.53 -11.23 2.08
C CYS A 139 15.48 -10.29 2.80
N GLU A 140 16.76 -10.59 2.74
CA GLU A 140 17.78 -9.74 3.35
C GLU A 140 18.00 -8.52 2.46
N GLN A 141 18.17 -7.38 3.11
CA GLN A 141 18.54 -6.17 2.42
C GLN A 141 20.01 -6.32 2.01
N ASN A 142 20.27 -6.67 0.76
CA ASN A 142 21.63 -6.65 0.24
C ASN A 142 22.16 -5.23 0.32
N ASP A 143 23.41 -5.09 0.79
CA ASP A 143 24.08 -3.83 1.02
C ASP A 143 23.81 -2.83 -0.11
N PHE A 144 23.04 -1.79 0.22
CA PHE A 144 22.96 -0.62 -0.63
C PHE A 144 24.30 0.11 -0.51
N ILE A 145 25.11 -0.05 -1.51
CA ILE A 145 26.28 0.80 -1.73
C ILE A 145 25.85 1.97 -2.61
#